data_f9f22cbb275e828af9fe228a0a8f2fad
#
_entry.id   f9f22cbb275e828af9fe228a0a8f2fad
#
_cell.length_a   1.000
_cell.length_b   1.000
_cell.length_c   1.000
_cell.angle_alpha   90.00
_cell.angle_beta   90.00
_cell.angle_gamma   90.00
#
_symmetry.space_group_name_H-M   'P 1'
#
loop_
_entity.id
_entity.type
_entity.pdbx_description
1 polymer ?
#
loop_
_entity_poly.entity_id
_entity_poly.type
_entity_poly.pdbx_seq_one_letter_code
_entity_poly.pdbx_strand_id
1 'polypeptide(L)'
;FGWEDTMPEFAHLPLLLKPEGNGKLLCGLDKELTKEQQQLTFWVVDNAAMIASGIDSKDTLRMEYHINYLPFLQSDLKNGLRIPTLNGVYLQITKQGEDTYVNKSKVQRSYRLKNGVVHVIDELMKSKINMFDYIKNLPDEYSIFRDSVMKNNEMRFDKVNSIPTGVDITGNTVYDSVFYVYNPLFEKAEFNSEFKQFTLFLPDNNVMKGCFDKLEVQYKAMGKTLTALDSATAMTWIKEAAFYSGELKDFSTVDIKSSFNRIWRTTVQKIDESSQEELSNGIMYKMTDVKIPTNYILTRIKSLVHYYEYLTEEEQKSYYSFMNTTKIAIFEDSA
;
A
#
# COMPACT_ATOMS: atom_id res chain seq x y z
N PHE A 1 23.12 27.06 19.69
CA PHE A 1 22.91 26.14 20.78
C PHE A 1 21.57 25.47 20.56
N GLY A 2 21.62 24.19 20.24
CA GLY A 2 20.45 23.40 19.92
C GLY A 2 19.95 22.59 21.12
N TRP A 3 19.26 21.57 20.83
CA TRP A 3 18.64 20.57 21.69
C TRP A 3 19.62 19.93 22.68
N GLU A 4 20.88 19.74 22.27
CA GLU A 4 21.91 19.00 22.98
C GLU A 4 22.26 19.58 24.34
N ASP A 5 22.22 20.91 24.44
CA ASP A 5 22.64 21.63 25.65
C ASP A 5 21.51 21.81 26.66
N THR A 6 20.25 21.58 26.25
CA THR A 6 19.08 21.94 27.07
C THR A 6 18.30 20.76 27.60
N MET A 7 18.62 19.54 27.16
CA MET A 7 17.86 18.32 27.47
C MET A 7 18.77 17.13 27.78
N PRO A 8 19.54 17.13 28.86
CA PRO A 8 20.48 16.05 29.20
C PRO A 8 19.81 14.70 29.47
N GLU A 9 18.52 14.68 29.83
CA GLU A 9 17.74 13.44 29.98
C GLU A 9 17.48 12.67 28.69
N PHE A 10 17.80 13.25 27.53
CA PHE A 10 17.64 12.65 26.21
C PHE A 10 18.98 12.37 25.55
N ALA A 11 19.82 11.54 26.19
CA ALA A 11 21.16 11.21 25.71
C ALA A 11 21.19 10.54 24.31
N HIS A 12 20.06 10.03 23.82
CA HIS A 12 19.95 9.48 22.47
C HIS A 12 19.76 10.54 21.37
N LEU A 13 19.32 11.76 21.69
CA LEU A 13 19.19 12.85 20.71
C LEU A 13 20.49 13.19 20.01
N PRO A 14 21.65 13.30 20.70
CA PRO A 14 22.93 13.49 20.03
C PRO A 14 23.29 12.36 19.08
N LEU A 15 22.88 11.11 19.37
CA LEU A 15 23.10 9.96 18.49
C LEU A 15 22.22 10.02 17.22
N LEU A 16 21.03 10.62 17.32
CA LEU A 16 20.19 10.91 16.17
C LEU A 16 20.80 12.00 15.27
N LEU A 17 21.53 12.91 15.86
CA LEU A 17 22.06 14.11 15.22
C LEU A 17 23.53 13.96 14.77
N LYS A 18 24.28 12.96 15.28
CA LYS A 18 25.70 12.75 14.95
C LYS A 18 25.92 11.80 13.78
N PRO A 19 26.81 12.15 12.85
CA PRO A 19 27.09 11.38 11.64
C PRO A 19 27.79 10.03 11.87
N GLU A 20 28.27 9.74 13.06
CA GLU A 20 29.22 8.65 13.33
C GLU A 20 28.64 7.22 13.30
N GLY A 21 27.35 7.04 13.13
CA GLY A 21 26.74 5.72 13.16
C GLY A 21 26.31 5.13 11.83
N ASN A 22 25.71 5.96 10.93
CA ASN A 22 25.24 5.56 9.60
C ASN A 22 25.08 6.79 8.70
N GLY A 23 26.14 7.48 8.53
CA GLY A 23 26.29 8.85 8.13
C GLY A 23 25.78 9.29 6.75
N LYS A 24 24.96 8.56 6.02
CA LYS A 24 24.53 9.09 4.72
C LYS A 24 23.28 9.99 4.80
N LEU A 25 22.38 9.76 5.74
CA LEU A 25 21.14 10.54 5.83
C LEU A 25 21.25 11.75 6.76
N LEU A 26 21.89 11.58 7.90
CA LEU A 26 22.11 12.69 8.84
C LEU A 26 23.17 13.69 8.35
N CYS A 27 24.11 13.31 7.49
CA CYS A 27 25.11 14.22 6.92
C CYS A 27 24.53 15.38 6.12
N GLY A 28 23.37 15.23 5.50
CA GLY A 28 22.63 16.33 4.90
C GLY A 28 21.89 17.18 5.93
N LEU A 29 21.32 16.54 6.95
CA LEU A 29 20.56 17.16 8.03
C LEU A 29 21.44 17.87 9.06
N ASP A 30 22.66 17.39 9.33
CA ASP A 30 23.60 18.05 10.24
C ASP A 30 23.84 19.52 9.91
N LYS A 31 24.02 19.83 8.63
CA LYS A 31 24.20 21.21 8.17
C LYS A 31 22.90 22.00 8.25
N GLU A 32 21.77 21.34 8.20
CA GLU A 32 20.45 21.99 8.23
C GLU A 32 19.93 22.11 9.65
N LEU A 33 20.15 21.10 10.51
CA LEU A 33 19.78 21.11 11.93
C LEU A 33 20.54 22.18 12.74
N THR A 34 21.73 22.56 12.30
CA THR A 34 22.50 23.68 12.89
C THR A 34 22.03 25.04 12.42
N LYS A 35 21.21 25.13 11.36
CA LYS A 35 20.66 26.40 10.89
C LYS A 35 19.48 26.80 11.78
N GLU A 36 19.57 27.93 12.44
CA GLU A 36 18.45 28.50 13.20
C GLU A 36 17.18 28.75 12.38
N GLN A 37 17.31 28.76 11.05
CA GLN A 37 16.23 29.02 10.09
C GLN A 37 15.40 27.76 9.78
N GLN A 38 15.95 26.57 10.02
CA GLN A 38 15.22 25.33 9.76
C GLN A 38 14.65 24.80 11.07
N GLN A 39 13.33 24.83 11.17
CA GLN A 39 12.63 24.39 12.36
C GLN A 39 11.98 23.03 12.11
N LEU A 40 12.23 22.09 13.00
CA LEU A 40 11.76 20.72 12.92
C LEU A 40 10.90 20.36 14.14
N THR A 41 10.17 19.28 14.05
CA THR A 41 9.53 18.65 15.21
C THR A 41 10.18 17.32 15.49
N PHE A 42 10.48 17.06 16.76
CA PHE A 42 10.99 15.78 17.25
C PHE A 42 10.02 15.17 18.26
N TRP A 43 9.78 13.88 18.09
CA TRP A 43 9.03 13.06 19.02
C TRP A 43 10.01 12.19 19.76
N VAL A 44 10.20 12.44 21.04
CA VAL A 44 11.25 11.79 21.85
C VAL A 44 10.64 11.04 23.01
N VAL A 45 11.32 9.99 23.41
CA VAL A 45 11.04 9.28 24.66
C VAL A 45 12.18 9.54 25.65
N ASP A 46 11.92 9.36 26.92
CA ASP A 46 13.00 9.39 27.89
C ASP A 46 13.94 8.18 27.74
N ASN A 47 15.09 8.23 28.40
CA ASN A 47 16.10 7.16 28.30
C ASN A 47 15.56 5.81 28.83
N ALA A 48 14.68 5.81 29.79
CA ALA A 48 14.10 4.59 30.36
C ALA A 48 13.17 3.91 29.35
N ALA A 49 12.29 4.68 28.68
CA ALA A 49 11.43 4.19 27.64
C ALA A 49 12.21 3.74 26.40
N MET A 50 13.32 4.43 26.07
CA MET A 50 14.21 4.03 24.98
C MET A 50 14.87 2.66 25.26
N ILE A 51 15.38 2.47 26.45
CA ILE A 51 15.97 1.19 26.86
C ILE A 51 14.91 0.09 26.90
N ALA A 52 13.73 0.37 27.44
CA ALA A 52 12.62 -0.57 27.52
C ALA A 52 12.12 -1.02 26.14
N SER A 53 12.23 -0.16 25.13
CA SER A 53 11.83 -0.48 23.75
C SER A 53 12.69 -1.58 23.11
N GLY A 54 13.90 -1.83 23.59
CA GLY A 54 14.86 -2.77 23.02
C GLY A 54 15.38 -2.39 21.62
N ILE A 55 15.11 -1.14 21.19
CA ILE A 55 15.46 -0.65 19.85
C ILE A 55 16.84 -0.02 19.90
N ASP A 56 17.68 -0.33 18.91
CA ASP A 56 18.96 0.34 18.75
C ASP A 56 18.72 1.78 18.26
N SER A 57 19.28 2.75 18.98
CA SER A 57 19.24 4.16 18.60
C SER A 57 19.95 4.45 17.25
N LYS A 58 20.70 3.47 16.72
CA LYS A 58 21.30 3.53 15.38
C LYS A 58 20.37 3.09 14.26
N ASP A 59 19.16 2.64 14.56
CA ASP A 59 18.13 2.34 13.56
C ASP A 59 17.60 3.64 12.98
N THR A 60 18.27 4.13 11.94
CA THR A 60 18.00 5.42 11.30
C THR A 60 16.58 5.51 10.74
N LEU A 61 16.04 4.45 10.14
CA LEU A 61 14.68 4.46 9.58
C LEU A 61 13.62 4.67 10.66
N ARG A 62 13.81 4.05 11.82
CA ARG A 62 12.91 4.26 12.96
C ARG A 62 13.05 5.63 13.57
N MET A 63 14.27 6.15 13.60
CA MET A 63 14.52 7.50 14.13
C MET A 63 13.95 8.58 13.23
N GLU A 64 14.06 8.44 11.91
CA GLU A 64 13.43 9.33 10.93
C GLU A 64 11.91 9.37 11.06
N TYR A 65 11.30 8.30 11.53
CA TYR A 65 9.87 8.25 11.84
C TYR A 65 9.48 9.18 13.01
N HIS A 66 10.43 9.61 13.82
CA HIS A 66 10.23 10.50 14.96
C HIS A 66 10.56 11.96 14.65
N ILE A 67 10.78 12.31 13.38
CA ILE A 67 11.16 13.66 12.98
C ILE A 67 10.23 14.15 11.85
N ASN A 68 9.80 15.41 11.97
CA ASN A 68 9.04 16.10 10.93
C ASN A 68 9.77 17.36 10.45
N TYR A 69 9.61 17.68 9.17
CA TYR A 69 10.24 18.84 8.52
C TYR A 69 9.68 20.20 8.94
N LEU A 70 8.56 20.24 9.64
CA LEU A 70 7.89 21.48 10.07
C LEU A 70 7.76 21.52 11.60
N PRO A 71 7.77 22.72 12.20
CA PRO A 71 7.57 22.90 13.62
C PRO A 71 6.08 22.84 13.96
N PHE A 72 5.62 21.74 14.51
CA PHE A 72 4.26 21.60 15.02
C PHE A 72 4.23 21.92 16.50
N LEU A 73 3.63 23.06 16.88
CA LEU A 73 3.39 23.38 18.28
C LEU A 73 2.27 22.50 18.84
N GLN A 74 2.17 22.38 20.16
CA GLN A 74 1.09 21.63 20.81
C GLN A 74 -0.31 22.15 20.42
N SER A 75 -0.43 23.46 20.15
CA SER A 75 -1.65 24.09 19.66
C SER A 75 -2.06 23.64 18.26
N ASP A 76 -1.09 23.21 17.46
CA ASP A 76 -1.29 22.81 16.07
C ASP A 76 -1.73 21.35 15.93
N LEU A 77 -1.51 20.57 16.99
CA LEU A 77 -1.88 19.15 17.05
C LEU A 77 -3.40 19.00 17.22
N LYS A 78 -4.10 18.97 16.08
CA LYS A 78 -5.57 18.80 16.03
C LYS A 78 -5.94 17.34 15.82
N ASN A 79 -7.11 16.95 16.32
CA ASN A 79 -7.62 15.59 16.12
C ASN A 79 -7.77 15.27 14.62
N GLY A 80 -7.25 14.11 14.21
CA GLY A 80 -7.27 13.66 12.83
C GLY A 80 -6.17 14.24 11.94
N LEU A 81 -5.31 15.14 12.47
CA LEU A 81 -4.18 15.67 11.70
C LEU A 81 -3.19 14.55 11.36
N ARG A 82 -2.78 14.49 10.09
CA ARG A 82 -1.71 13.62 9.61
C ARG A 82 -0.47 14.45 9.29
N ILE A 83 0.66 14.05 9.84
CA ILE A 83 1.93 14.78 9.76
C ILE A 83 2.98 13.89 9.09
N PRO A 84 3.58 14.32 7.95
CA PRO A 84 4.63 13.54 7.28
C PRO A 84 5.92 13.56 8.10
N THR A 85 6.57 12.41 8.20
CA THR A 85 7.88 12.23 8.84
C THR A 85 9.01 12.24 7.81
N LEU A 86 10.26 12.25 8.28
CA LEU A 86 11.43 12.21 7.40
C LEU A 86 11.49 10.94 6.54
N ASN A 87 11.04 9.80 7.04
CA ASN A 87 10.98 8.57 6.27
C ASN A 87 9.76 8.47 5.34
N GLY A 88 8.95 9.55 5.22
CA GLY A 88 7.79 9.60 4.33
C GLY A 88 6.50 9.03 4.91
N VAL A 89 6.55 8.29 6.01
CA VAL A 89 5.36 7.73 6.66
C VAL A 89 4.65 8.80 7.47
N TYR A 90 3.31 8.76 7.51
CA TYR A 90 2.54 9.74 8.26
C TYR A 90 2.31 9.33 9.71
N LEU A 91 2.44 10.30 10.61
CA LEU A 91 1.93 10.22 11.97
C LEU A 91 0.48 10.71 11.99
N GLN A 92 -0.34 10.07 12.79
CA GLN A 92 -1.73 10.51 13.03
C GLN A 92 -1.87 11.07 14.44
N ILE A 93 -2.42 12.28 14.53
CA ILE A 93 -2.75 12.92 15.80
C ILE A 93 -4.18 12.57 16.18
N THR A 94 -4.36 12.12 17.42
CA THR A 94 -5.68 11.84 18.01
C THR A 94 -5.80 12.57 19.34
N LYS A 95 -6.99 13.13 19.62
CA LYS A 95 -7.30 13.75 20.90
C LYS A 95 -8.36 12.94 21.65
N GLN A 96 -8.10 12.68 22.92
CA GLN A 96 -9.04 12.03 23.83
C GLN A 96 -9.22 12.94 25.06
N GLY A 97 -10.28 13.76 25.06
CA GLY A 97 -10.44 14.83 26.04
C GLY A 97 -9.33 15.88 25.89
N GLU A 98 -8.57 16.11 26.95
CA GLU A 98 -7.43 17.03 26.95
C GLU A 98 -6.12 16.35 26.48
N ASP A 99 -6.09 15.04 26.47
CA ASP A 99 -4.90 14.28 26.09
C ASP A 99 -4.70 14.25 24.57
N THR A 100 -3.45 14.43 24.18
CA THR A 100 -3.02 14.34 22.77
C THR A 100 -2.19 13.08 22.57
N TYR A 101 -2.49 12.34 21.52
CA TYR A 101 -1.76 11.14 21.13
C TYR A 101 -1.19 11.31 19.74
N VAL A 102 0.03 10.83 19.53
CA VAL A 102 0.64 10.64 18.23
C VAL A 102 0.65 9.13 17.95
N ASN A 103 -0.13 8.69 16.97
CA ASN A 103 -0.49 7.28 16.79
C ASN A 103 -1.14 6.73 18.08
N LYS A 104 -0.43 5.87 18.82
CA LYS A 104 -0.88 5.33 20.12
C LYS A 104 -0.14 5.92 21.32
N SER A 105 0.95 6.67 21.08
CA SER A 105 1.82 7.21 22.12
C SER A 105 1.27 8.54 22.62
N LYS A 106 1.15 8.67 23.96
CA LYS A 106 0.64 9.90 24.60
C LYS A 106 1.71 10.97 24.63
N VAL A 107 1.35 12.19 24.24
CA VAL A 107 2.21 13.37 24.40
C VAL A 107 2.17 13.80 25.87
N GLN A 108 3.30 13.67 26.55
CA GLN A 108 3.44 14.01 27.97
C GLN A 108 3.81 15.48 28.18
N ARG A 109 4.78 15.96 27.42
CA ARG A 109 5.34 17.32 27.50
C ARG A 109 5.71 17.84 26.12
N SER A 110 5.71 19.16 25.97
CA SER A 110 6.10 19.82 24.73
C SER A 110 7.00 21.01 25.05
N TYR A 111 8.06 21.14 24.27
CA TYR A 111 9.04 22.20 24.42
C TYR A 111 9.24 22.93 23.09
N ARG A 112 9.18 24.24 23.14
CA ARG A 112 9.59 25.07 22.01
C ARG A 112 11.05 25.47 22.20
N LEU A 113 11.88 25.11 21.25
CA LEU A 113 13.30 25.41 21.23
C LEU A 113 13.61 26.44 20.14
N LYS A 114 14.85 26.89 20.09
CA LYS A 114 15.31 27.89 19.12
C LYS A 114 15.17 27.41 17.68
N ASN A 115 15.43 26.13 17.45
CA ASN A 115 15.43 25.50 16.14
C ASN A 115 14.35 24.42 15.98
N GLY A 116 13.24 24.52 16.73
CA GLY A 116 12.10 23.61 16.52
C GLY A 116 11.26 23.32 17.74
N VAL A 117 10.56 22.20 17.70
CA VAL A 117 9.66 21.71 18.75
C VAL A 117 10.02 20.29 19.14
N VAL A 118 10.02 20.01 20.44
CA VAL A 118 10.16 18.65 20.97
C VAL A 118 8.89 18.28 21.70
N HIS A 119 8.33 17.14 21.32
CA HIS A 119 7.26 16.48 22.07
C HIS A 119 7.79 15.22 22.72
N VAL A 120 7.67 15.15 24.05
CA VAL A 120 7.99 13.96 24.82
C VAL A 120 6.79 13.05 24.80
N ILE A 121 6.99 11.81 24.38
CA ILE A 121 5.96 10.77 24.31
C ILE A 121 6.29 9.63 25.27
N ASP A 122 5.27 8.91 25.71
CA ASP A 122 5.41 7.83 26.70
C ASP A 122 6.05 6.56 26.13
N GLU A 123 5.82 6.28 24.85
CA GLU A 123 6.34 5.08 24.18
C GLU A 123 6.98 5.42 22.83
N LEU A 124 8.03 4.69 22.48
CA LEU A 124 8.66 4.82 21.16
C LEU A 124 7.71 4.34 20.06
N MET A 125 7.46 5.20 19.09
CA MET A 125 6.57 4.88 17.99
C MET A 125 7.16 3.78 17.11
N LYS A 126 6.33 2.81 16.75
CA LYS A 126 6.69 1.77 15.78
C LYS A 126 6.23 2.21 14.40
N SER A 127 7.16 2.36 13.46
CA SER A 127 6.82 2.60 12.07
C SER A 127 6.09 1.38 11.54
N LYS A 128 4.92 1.62 10.96
CA LYS A 128 4.21 0.61 10.18
C LYS A 128 4.83 0.58 8.78
N ILE A 129 4.86 -0.58 8.16
CA ILE A 129 5.26 -0.70 6.76
C ILE A 129 4.08 -0.33 5.85
N ASN A 130 4.36 0.18 4.65
CA ASN A 130 3.34 0.43 3.65
C ASN A 130 2.85 -0.89 3.02
N MET A 131 1.73 -0.81 2.33
CA MET A 131 1.08 -1.99 1.76
C MET A 131 1.94 -2.69 0.70
N PHE A 132 2.75 -1.95 -0.08
CA PHE A 132 3.66 -2.54 -1.06
C PHE A 132 4.75 -3.37 -0.40
N ASP A 133 5.43 -2.80 0.61
CA ASP A 133 6.47 -3.52 1.35
C ASP A 133 5.89 -4.66 2.18
N TYR A 134 4.66 -4.50 2.68
CA TYR A 134 3.93 -5.57 3.33
C TYR A 134 3.72 -6.76 2.38
N ILE A 135 3.19 -6.53 1.17
CA ILE A 135 2.99 -7.58 0.17
C ILE A 135 4.32 -8.23 -0.22
N LYS A 136 5.36 -7.41 -0.43
CA LYS A 136 6.70 -7.90 -0.78
C LYS A 136 7.28 -8.86 0.27
N ASN A 137 7.01 -8.61 1.56
CA ASN A 137 7.53 -9.38 2.69
C ASN A 137 6.57 -10.48 3.19
N LEU A 138 5.47 -10.74 2.49
CA LEU A 138 4.53 -11.79 2.86
C LEU A 138 5.23 -13.16 2.91
N PRO A 139 4.89 -14.01 3.88
CA PRO A 139 5.42 -15.38 3.96
C PRO A 139 4.93 -16.25 2.80
N ASP A 140 5.52 -17.44 2.68
CA ASP A 140 5.28 -18.35 1.56
C ASP A 140 3.84 -18.86 1.46
N GLU A 141 3.07 -18.80 2.54
CA GLU A 141 1.63 -19.13 2.52
C GLU A 141 0.81 -18.18 1.63
N TYR A 142 1.36 -17.01 1.24
CA TYR A 142 0.77 -16.03 0.33
C TYR A 142 1.54 -15.90 -0.99
N SER A 143 2.47 -16.81 -1.28
CA SER A 143 3.40 -16.69 -2.42
C SER A 143 2.67 -16.54 -3.76
N ILE A 144 1.55 -17.23 -3.98
CA ILE A 144 0.80 -17.13 -5.24
C ILE A 144 0.34 -15.68 -5.48
N PHE A 145 -0.21 -15.03 -4.47
CA PHE A 145 -0.65 -13.63 -4.57
C PHE A 145 0.56 -12.69 -4.62
N ARG A 146 1.49 -12.81 -3.67
CA ARG A 146 2.72 -12.00 -3.58
C ARG A 146 3.45 -11.97 -4.91
N ASP A 147 3.80 -13.15 -5.43
CA ASP A 147 4.62 -13.26 -6.63
C ASP A 147 3.86 -12.77 -7.88
N SER A 148 2.53 -12.94 -7.93
CA SER A 148 1.71 -12.42 -9.00
C SER A 148 1.66 -10.88 -9.04
N VAL A 149 1.68 -10.22 -7.88
CA VAL A 149 1.75 -8.75 -7.77
C VAL A 149 3.15 -8.27 -8.12
N MET A 150 4.20 -8.92 -7.59
CA MET A 150 5.59 -8.50 -7.74
C MET A 150 6.17 -8.79 -9.13
N LYS A 151 5.64 -9.77 -9.86
CA LYS A 151 6.12 -10.18 -11.20
C LYS A 151 6.18 -9.04 -12.21
N ASN A 152 5.32 -8.04 -12.07
CA ASN A 152 5.23 -6.93 -13.00
C ASN A 152 5.99 -5.68 -12.51
N ASN A 153 6.85 -5.81 -11.49
CA ASN A 153 7.71 -4.73 -11.06
C ASN A 153 8.80 -4.46 -12.08
N GLU A 154 8.97 -3.20 -12.43
CA GLU A 154 10.02 -2.69 -13.31
C GLU A 154 10.81 -1.61 -12.58
N MET A 155 12.13 -1.62 -12.74
CA MET A 155 12.97 -0.51 -12.29
C MET A 155 12.97 0.56 -13.38
N ARG A 156 12.46 1.74 -13.07
CA ARG A 156 12.42 2.88 -13.98
C ARG A 156 13.35 4.00 -13.51
N PHE A 157 14.02 4.62 -14.46
CA PHE A 157 14.89 5.76 -14.20
C PHE A 157 14.06 6.98 -13.77
N ASP A 158 14.45 7.58 -12.64
CA ASP A 158 13.84 8.79 -12.11
C ASP A 158 14.66 10.01 -12.54
N LYS A 159 14.26 10.61 -13.64
CA LYS A 159 14.93 11.80 -14.17
C LYS A 159 14.79 13.02 -13.25
N VAL A 160 13.73 13.09 -12.47
CA VAL A 160 13.44 14.26 -11.60
C VAL A 160 14.37 14.26 -10.39
N ASN A 161 14.58 13.08 -9.79
CA ASN A 161 15.42 12.92 -8.60
C ASN A 161 16.88 12.58 -8.94
N SER A 162 17.21 12.34 -10.21
CA SER A 162 18.57 12.07 -10.65
C SER A 162 19.34 13.36 -10.87
N ILE A 163 20.59 13.40 -10.40
CA ILE A 163 21.45 14.59 -10.48
C ILE A 163 22.33 14.51 -11.71
N PRO A 164 22.28 15.49 -12.64
CA PRO A 164 23.20 15.52 -13.79
C PRO A 164 24.64 15.76 -13.30
N THR A 165 25.55 14.86 -13.66
CA THR A 165 26.96 14.90 -13.25
C THR A 165 27.92 15.38 -14.36
N GLY A 166 27.45 15.41 -15.61
CA GLY A 166 28.25 15.81 -16.75
C GLY A 166 27.63 15.42 -18.08
N VAL A 167 28.45 15.44 -19.12
CA VAL A 167 28.06 15.02 -20.48
C VAL A 167 29.09 14.00 -20.97
N ASP A 168 28.62 12.91 -21.58
CA ASP A 168 29.49 11.89 -22.16
C ASP A 168 30.14 12.36 -23.48
N ILE A 169 31.01 11.54 -24.03
CA ILE A 169 31.72 11.83 -25.30
C ILE A 169 30.79 11.94 -26.52
N THR A 170 29.53 11.48 -26.38
CA THR A 170 28.50 11.54 -27.43
C THR A 170 27.53 12.72 -27.26
N GLY A 171 27.70 13.51 -26.20
CA GLY A 171 26.85 14.66 -25.89
C GLY A 171 25.63 14.36 -25.04
N ASN A 172 25.48 13.13 -24.51
CA ASN A 172 24.38 12.77 -23.63
C ASN A 172 24.68 13.15 -22.18
N THR A 173 23.66 13.62 -21.48
CA THR A 173 23.79 13.93 -20.05
C THR A 173 23.98 12.67 -19.23
N VAL A 174 25.03 12.62 -18.43
CA VAL A 174 25.30 11.58 -17.44
C VAL A 174 24.68 11.98 -16.12
N TYR A 175 24.05 11.03 -15.45
CA TYR A 175 23.36 11.26 -14.18
C TYR A 175 23.97 10.41 -13.06
N ASP A 176 23.98 10.95 -11.85
CA ASP A 176 23.92 10.11 -10.64
C ASP A 176 22.47 9.62 -10.54
N SER A 177 22.30 8.37 -10.99
CA SER A 177 20.99 7.87 -11.42
C SER A 177 20.20 7.32 -10.24
N VAL A 178 19.02 7.87 -10.02
CA VAL A 178 18.02 7.33 -9.10
C VAL A 178 17.02 6.48 -9.88
N PHE A 179 16.64 5.33 -9.32
CA PHE A 179 15.63 4.45 -9.91
C PHE A 179 14.50 4.22 -8.91
N TYR A 180 13.29 4.09 -9.43
CA TYR A 180 12.12 3.73 -8.64
C TYR A 180 11.45 2.47 -9.18
N VAL A 181 10.74 1.77 -8.31
CA VAL A 181 9.94 0.61 -8.70
C VAL A 181 8.62 1.10 -9.29
N TYR A 182 8.34 0.71 -10.52
CA TYR A 182 7.04 0.87 -11.16
C TYR A 182 6.31 -0.48 -11.19
N ASN A 183 5.02 -0.44 -10.92
CA ASN A 183 4.11 -1.57 -11.11
C ASN A 183 2.84 -1.06 -11.79
N PRO A 184 2.31 -1.72 -12.83
CA PRO A 184 1.08 -1.27 -13.52
C PRO A 184 -0.14 -1.12 -12.60
N LEU A 185 -0.17 -1.82 -11.48
CA LEU A 185 -1.25 -1.66 -10.48
C LEU A 185 -1.23 -0.27 -9.84
N PHE A 186 -0.09 0.41 -9.78
CA PHE A 186 0.02 1.76 -9.20
C PHE A 186 -0.77 2.81 -9.99
N GLU A 187 -1.09 2.58 -11.27
CA GLU A 187 -1.87 3.54 -12.06
C GLU A 187 -3.26 3.80 -11.48
N LYS A 188 -3.84 2.84 -10.77
CA LYS A 188 -5.18 2.95 -10.17
C LYS A 188 -5.19 2.71 -8.66
N ALA A 189 -4.21 2.01 -8.16
CA ALA A 189 -4.04 1.74 -6.73
C ALA A 189 -2.58 2.02 -6.35
N GLU A 190 -2.30 3.24 -5.89
CA GLU A 190 -0.96 3.68 -5.49
C GLU A 190 -0.63 3.17 -4.07
N PHE A 191 -0.69 1.86 -3.87
CA PHE A 191 -0.48 1.24 -2.56
C PHE A 191 0.98 1.24 -2.07
N ASN A 192 1.90 1.79 -2.88
CA ASN A 192 3.25 2.14 -2.49
C ASN A 192 3.36 3.58 -1.94
N SER A 193 2.30 4.39 -2.07
CA SER A 193 2.29 5.79 -1.66
C SER A 193 1.71 5.95 -0.25
N GLU A 194 2.37 6.75 0.57
CA GLU A 194 1.86 7.13 1.90
C GLU A 194 0.76 8.21 1.85
N PHE A 195 0.55 8.85 0.69
CA PHE A 195 -0.46 9.91 0.53
C PHE A 195 -1.88 9.40 0.39
N LYS A 196 -2.05 8.14 -0.01
CA LYS A 196 -3.35 7.50 -0.25
C LYS A 196 -3.52 6.31 0.67
N GLN A 197 -4.76 6.05 1.05
CA GLN A 197 -5.09 4.90 1.88
C GLN A 197 -5.84 3.86 1.06
N PHE A 198 -5.56 2.60 1.35
CA PHE A 198 -6.18 1.46 0.70
C PHE A 198 -6.60 0.40 1.72
N THR A 199 -7.55 -0.42 1.32
CA THR A 199 -7.83 -1.68 2.00
C THR A 199 -7.38 -2.83 1.10
N LEU A 200 -6.53 -3.71 1.62
CA LEU A 200 -6.07 -4.91 0.96
C LEU A 200 -6.91 -6.12 1.40
N PHE A 201 -7.48 -6.82 0.43
CA PHE A 201 -8.10 -8.13 0.62
C PHE A 201 -7.11 -9.21 0.20
N LEU A 202 -6.55 -9.93 1.17
CA LEU A 202 -5.43 -10.83 0.98
C LEU A 202 -5.88 -12.30 1.00
N PRO A 203 -5.88 -13.00 -0.14
CA PRO A 203 -6.10 -14.44 -0.18
C PRO A 203 -4.78 -15.20 0.07
N ASP A 204 -4.83 -16.25 0.87
CA ASP A 204 -3.72 -17.19 0.99
C ASP A 204 -3.66 -18.20 -0.19
N ASN A 205 -2.64 -19.02 -0.21
CA ASN A 205 -2.44 -20.01 -1.28
C ASN A 205 -3.56 -21.04 -1.36
N ASN A 206 -4.20 -21.40 -0.24
CA ASN A 206 -5.30 -22.38 -0.21
C ASN A 206 -6.55 -21.77 -0.81
N VAL A 207 -6.87 -20.53 -0.44
CA VAL A 207 -7.98 -19.77 -1.02
C VAL A 207 -7.76 -19.57 -2.52
N MET A 208 -6.53 -19.23 -2.94
CA MET A 208 -6.18 -19.09 -4.35
C MET A 208 -6.35 -20.39 -5.12
N LYS A 209 -5.81 -21.50 -4.63
CA LYS A 209 -5.97 -22.83 -5.24
C LYS A 209 -7.44 -23.23 -5.32
N GLY A 210 -8.19 -23.09 -4.23
CA GLY A 210 -9.62 -23.39 -4.21
C GLY A 210 -10.42 -22.56 -5.22
N CYS A 211 -10.04 -21.32 -5.48
CA CYS A 211 -10.63 -20.48 -6.51
C CYS A 211 -10.38 -21.06 -7.92
N PHE A 212 -9.14 -21.45 -8.23
CA PHE A 212 -8.80 -22.05 -9.52
C PHE A 212 -9.43 -23.43 -9.71
N ASP A 213 -9.52 -24.26 -8.66
CA ASP A 213 -10.20 -25.57 -8.70
C ASP A 213 -11.69 -25.40 -9.06
N LYS A 214 -12.36 -24.41 -8.46
CA LYS A 214 -13.76 -24.08 -8.81
C LYS A 214 -13.90 -23.66 -10.27
N LEU A 215 -12.97 -22.86 -10.78
CA LEU A 215 -12.96 -22.46 -12.19
C LEU A 215 -12.77 -23.67 -13.11
N GLU A 216 -11.83 -24.55 -12.78
CA GLU A 216 -11.58 -25.76 -13.57
C GLU A 216 -12.82 -26.66 -13.64
N VAL A 217 -13.53 -26.84 -12.51
CA VAL A 217 -14.80 -27.58 -12.48
C VAL A 217 -15.84 -26.93 -13.39
N GLN A 218 -15.97 -25.60 -13.37
CA GLN A 218 -16.90 -24.88 -14.25
C GLN A 218 -16.53 -25.05 -15.73
N TYR A 219 -15.25 -24.98 -16.10
CA TYR A 219 -14.78 -25.19 -17.46
C TYR A 219 -15.05 -26.62 -17.93
N LYS A 220 -14.78 -27.62 -17.09
CA LYS A 220 -15.09 -29.03 -17.37
C LYS A 220 -16.58 -29.25 -17.59
N ALA A 221 -17.44 -28.63 -16.79
CA ALA A 221 -18.89 -28.71 -16.95
C ALA A 221 -19.36 -28.13 -18.32
N MET A 222 -18.62 -27.19 -18.88
CA MET A 222 -18.83 -26.65 -20.22
C MET A 222 -18.16 -27.46 -21.34
N GLY A 223 -17.51 -28.57 -21.01
CA GLY A 223 -16.73 -29.36 -21.97
C GLY A 223 -15.47 -28.64 -22.46
N LYS A 224 -14.93 -27.72 -21.67
CA LYS A 224 -13.71 -26.94 -21.95
C LYS A 224 -12.62 -27.26 -20.95
N THR A 225 -11.40 -26.93 -21.30
CA THR A 225 -10.23 -26.97 -20.41
C THR A 225 -9.82 -25.56 -20.07
N LEU A 226 -9.51 -25.31 -18.81
CA LEU A 226 -8.97 -24.02 -18.36
C LEU A 226 -7.59 -23.81 -18.99
N THR A 227 -7.45 -22.79 -19.81
CA THR A 227 -6.19 -22.47 -20.49
C THR A 227 -5.27 -21.63 -19.59
N ALA A 228 -3.99 -21.53 -19.98
CA ALA A 228 -3.05 -20.64 -19.31
C ALA A 228 -3.49 -19.15 -19.41
N LEU A 229 -4.13 -18.75 -20.52
CA LEU A 229 -4.66 -17.41 -20.71
C LEU A 229 -5.86 -17.14 -19.78
N ASP A 230 -6.76 -18.10 -19.62
CA ASP A 230 -7.89 -18.00 -18.70
C ASP A 230 -7.40 -17.85 -17.26
N SER A 231 -6.40 -18.66 -16.87
CA SER A 231 -5.79 -18.59 -15.55
C SER A 231 -5.08 -17.24 -15.31
N ALA A 232 -4.39 -16.69 -16.31
CA ALA A 232 -3.78 -15.37 -16.23
C ALA A 232 -4.82 -14.25 -16.12
N THR A 233 -5.95 -14.38 -16.83
CA THR A 233 -7.08 -13.44 -16.77
C THR A 233 -7.73 -13.49 -15.37
N ALA A 234 -7.93 -14.69 -14.83
CA ALA A 234 -8.42 -14.90 -13.48
C ALA A 234 -7.50 -14.27 -12.42
N MET A 235 -6.20 -14.50 -12.55
CA MET A 235 -5.19 -13.90 -11.65
C MET A 235 -5.20 -12.37 -11.74
N THR A 236 -5.35 -11.81 -12.93
CA THR A 236 -5.45 -10.35 -13.11
C THR A 236 -6.67 -9.80 -12.39
N TRP A 237 -7.83 -10.50 -12.49
CA TRP A 237 -9.02 -10.09 -11.77
C TRP A 237 -8.81 -10.09 -10.25
N ILE A 238 -8.18 -11.14 -9.70
CA ILE A 238 -7.93 -11.24 -8.26
C ILE A 238 -7.04 -10.09 -7.79
N LYS A 239 -5.93 -9.82 -8.49
CA LYS A 239 -5.04 -8.70 -8.16
C LYS A 239 -5.76 -7.35 -8.18
N GLU A 240 -6.54 -7.10 -9.23
CA GLU A 240 -7.28 -5.85 -9.38
C GLU A 240 -8.42 -5.70 -8.36
N ALA A 241 -9.03 -6.82 -7.97
CA ALA A 241 -10.09 -6.82 -6.98
C ALA A 241 -9.56 -6.61 -5.55
N ALA A 242 -8.31 -6.99 -5.27
CA ALA A 242 -7.73 -6.97 -3.93
C ALA A 242 -7.56 -5.57 -3.32
N PHE A 243 -7.55 -4.50 -4.11
CA PHE A 243 -7.28 -3.15 -3.64
C PHE A 243 -8.53 -2.27 -3.66
N TYR A 244 -9.03 -1.92 -2.49
CA TYR A 244 -10.11 -0.93 -2.33
C TYR A 244 -9.51 0.42 -1.97
N SER A 245 -10.02 1.51 -2.56
CA SER A 245 -9.56 2.87 -2.28
C SER A 245 -10.18 3.38 -0.98
N GLY A 246 -9.33 3.70 -0.02
CA GLY A 246 -9.71 4.12 1.33
C GLY A 246 -9.68 3.00 2.36
N GLU A 247 -9.93 3.34 3.62
CA GLU A 247 -10.06 2.39 4.71
C GLU A 247 -11.51 1.90 4.82
N LEU A 248 -11.75 0.63 4.50
CA LEU A 248 -13.04 0.00 4.66
C LEU A 248 -13.12 -0.67 6.04
N LYS A 249 -14.01 -0.19 6.89
CA LYS A 249 -14.25 -0.70 8.25
C LYS A 249 -15.65 -1.26 8.43
N ASP A 250 -16.55 -1.01 7.50
CA ASP A 250 -17.93 -1.46 7.52
C ASP A 250 -18.22 -2.31 6.27
N PHE A 251 -18.55 -3.56 6.48
CA PHE A 251 -18.89 -4.56 5.46
C PHE A 251 -20.39 -4.76 5.30
N SER A 252 -21.22 -3.84 5.81
CA SER A 252 -22.68 -3.89 5.68
C SER A 252 -23.16 -3.73 4.24
N THR A 253 -22.32 -3.16 3.37
CA THR A 253 -22.60 -3.01 1.94
C THR A 253 -22.37 -4.33 1.20
N VAL A 254 -23.35 -4.72 0.38
CA VAL A 254 -23.31 -5.98 -0.40
C VAL A 254 -22.22 -5.96 -1.47
N ASP A 255 -21.92 -4.77 -2.02
CA ASP A 255 -20.97 -4.61 -3.12
C ASP A 255 -19.80 -3.72 -2.71
N ILE A 256 -18.60 -4.31 -2.67
CA ILE A 256 -17.34 -3.59 -2.47
C ILE A 256 -16.69 -3.41 -3.84
N LYS A 257 -16.51 -2.16 -4.26
CA LYS A 257 -15.93 -1.82 -5.54
C LYS A 257 -14.45 -1.48 -5.39
N SER A 258 -13.58 -2.28 -6.00
CA SER A 258 -12.14 -2.03 -5.96
C SER A 258 -11.73 -0.79 -6.76
N SER A 259 -10.49 -0.32 -6.56
CA SER A 259 -9.87 0.77 -7.33
C SER A 259 -9.87 0.51 -8.86
N PHE A 260 -9.97 -0.74 -9.27
CA PHE A 260 -10.04 -1.18 -10.68
C PHE A 260 -11.46 -1.42 -11.17
N ASN A 261 -12.48 -0.97 -10.43
CA ASN A 261 -13.90 -1.21 -10.72
C ASN A 261 -14.29 -2.71 -10.70
N ARG A 262 -13.54 -3.57 -10.00
CA ARG A 262 -13.96 -4.95 -9.74
C ARG A 262 -14.89 -4.96 -8.55
N ILE A 263 -15.99 -5.69 -8.66
CA ILE A 263 -17.01 -5.72 -7.60
C ILE A 263 -16.85 -7.02 -6.81
N TRP A 264 -16.58 -6.85 -5.51
CA TRP A 264 -16.67 -7.92 -4.53
C TRP A 264 -18.07 -7.90 -3.93
N ARG A 265 -18.73 -9.03 -4.00
CA ARG A 265 -19.99 -9.21 -3.25
C ARG A 265 -19.67 -9.89 -1.94
N THR A 266 -19.92 -9.24 -0.82
CA THR A 266 -19.60 -9.77 0.51
C THR A 266 -20.29 -11.09 0.85
N THR A 267 -21.43 -11.36 0.21
CA THR A 267 -22.13 -12.64 0.28
C THR A 267 -21.42 -13.78 -0.45
N VAL A 268 -20.56 -13.45 -1.41
CA VAL A 268 -19.86 -14.41 -2.27
C VAL A 268 -18.39 -14.56 -1.90
N GLN A 269 -17.73 -13.44 -1.61
CA GLN A 269 -16.35 -13.37 -1.14
C GLN A 269 -16.37 -13.22 0.38
N LYS A 270 -15.74 -14.17 1.05
CA LYS A 270 -15.66 -14.17 2.51
C LYS A 270 -14.44 -13.42 2.96
N ILE A 271 -14.66 -12.44 3.81
CA ILE A 271 -13.64 -11.62 4.45
C ILE A 271 -13.60 -11.99 5.93
N ASP A 272 -12.41 -12.26 6.44
CA ASP A 272 -12.19 -12.43 7.88
C ASP A 272 -11.98 -11.05 8.51
N GLU A 273 -13.06 -10.46 9.02
CA GLU A 273 -13.04 -9.13 9.64
C GLU A 273 -12.16 -9.10 10.91
N SER A 274 -11.98 -10.25 11.58
CA SER A 274 -11.14 -10.36 12.77
C SER A 274 -9.63 -10.31 12.45
N SER A 275 -9.26 -10.52 11.19
CA SER A 275 -7.88 -10.52 10.72
C SER A 275 -7.33 -9.14 10.40
N GLN A 276 -8.03 -8.07 10.80
CA GLN A 276 -7.63 -6.71 10.52
C GLN A 276 -6.20 -6.43 10.98
N GLU A 277 -5.37 -5.97 10.04
CA GLU A 277 -4.02 -5.50 10.29
C GLU A 277 -3.84 -4.09 9.74
N GLU A 278 -3.34 -3.18 10.58
CA GLU A 278 -3.12 -1.79 10.20
C GLU A 278 -1.74 -1.61 9.57
N LEU A 279 -1.70 -1.02 8.38
CA LEU A 279 -0.49 -0.63 7.66
C LEU A 279 -0.29 0.89 7.72
N SER A 280 0.85 1.42 7.24
CA SER A 280 1.08 2.87 7.24
C SER A 280 0.12 3.61 6.31
N ASN A 281 -0.24 2.99 5.20
CA ASN A 281 -1.11 3.55 4.16
C ASN A 281 -2.42 2.75 3.98
N GLY A 282 -2.93 2.12 5.04
CA GLY A 282 -4.22 1.45 4.99
C GLY A 282 -4.42 0.28 5.93
N ILE A 283 -5.30 -0.62 5.54
CA ILE A 283 -5.71 -1.79 6.34
C ILE A 283 -5.67 -3.04 5.47
N MET A 284 -5.32 -4.17 6.07
CA MET A 284 -5.40 -5.49 5.42
C MET A 284 -6.44 -6.37 6.13
N TYR A 285 -7.16 -7.17 5.34
CA TYR A 285 -8.01 -8.26 5.79
C TYR A 285 -7.71 -9.54 5.02
N LYS A 286 -7.71 -10.68 5.70
CA LYS A 286 -7.58 -11.99 5.06
C LYS A 286 -8.89 -12.40 4.41
N MET A 287 -8.77 -13.05 3.25
CA MET A 287 -9.89 -13.66 2.56
C MET A 287 -9.99 -15.13 2.92
N THR A 288 -11.20 -15.63 3.13
CA THR A 288 -11.47 -17.06 3.37
C THR A 288 -12.02 -17.76 2.14
N ASP A 289 -12.52 -17.03 1.18
CA ASP A 289 -12.97 -17.53 -0.11
C ASP A 289 -12.91 -16.43 -1.19
N VAL A 290 -12.67 -16.84 -2.43
CA VAL A 290 -12.68 -15.94 -3.61
C VAL A 290 -13.45 -16.63 -4.72
N LYS A 291 -14.42 -15.92 -5.30
CA LYS A 291 -15.16 -16.36 -6.49
C LYS A 291 -15.01 -15.33 -7.60
N ILE A 292 -14.37 -15.72 -8.69
CA ILE A 292 -14.26 -14.87 -9.86
C ILE A 292 -15.59 -14.90 -10.60
N PRO A 293 -16.16 -13.73 -10.96
CA PRO A 293 -17.37 -13.70 -11.76
C PRO A 293 -17.15 -14.36 -13.12
N THR A 294 -17.96 -15.32 -13.47
CA THR A 294 -17.80 -16.12 -14.69
C THR A 294 -17.84 -15.27 -15.97
N ASN A 295 -18.63 -14.20 -15.96
CA ASN A 295 -18.71 -13.24 -17.07
C ASN A 295 -17.43 -12.42 -17.29
N TYR A 296 -16.48 -12.47 -16.39
CA TYR A 296 -15.18 -11.81 -16.55
C TYR A 296 -14.23 -12.64 -17.42
N ILE A 297 -14.25 -13.96 -17.25
CA ILE A 297 -13.37 -14.89 -17.97
C ILE A 297 -14.02 -15.34 -19.27
N LEU A 298 -15.31 -15.61 -19.23
CA LEU A 298 -16.08 -16.04 -20.39
C LEU A 298 -16.62 -14.82 -21.14
N THR A 299 -16.26 -14.72 -22.41
CA THR A 299 -16.79 -13.65 -23.27
C THR A 299 -18.32 -13.76 -23.35
N ARG A 300 -19.00 -12.72 -22.89
CA ARG A 300 -20.45 -12.63 -23.00
C ARG A 300 -20.82 -12.33 -24.44
N ILE A 301 -21.41 -13.30 -25.11
CA ILE A 301 -21.97 -13.09 -26.45
C ILE A 301 -23.37 -12.52 -26.27
N LYS A 302 -23.56 -11.26 -26.64
CA LYS A 302 -24.89 -10.68 -26.78
C LYS A 302 -25.34 -10.95 -28.22
N SER A 303 -26.29 -11.87 -28.38
CA SER A 303 -26.93 -12.11 -29.64
C SER A 303 -28.33 -11.42 -29.65
N LEU A 304 -28.51 -10.50 -30.55
CA LEU A 304 -29.83 -9.88 -30.78
C LEU A 304 -30.53 -10.70 -31.87
N VAL A 305 -31.37 -11.63 -31.45
CA VAL A 305 -32.07 -12.59 -32.35
C VAL A 305 -32.85 -11.89 -33.47
N HIS A 306 -33.43 -10.73 -33.22
CA HIS A 306 -34.17 -10.00 -34.25
C HIS A 306 -33.29 -9.35 -35.35
N TYR A 307 -31.96 -9.27 -35.13
CA TYR A 307 -31.02 -8.85 -36.19
C TYR A 307 -30.77 -9.94 -37.23
N TYR A 308 -31.05 -11.20 -36.89
CA TYR A 308 -30.84 -12.33 -37.79
C TYR A 308 -31.64 -12.15 -39.11
N GLU A 309 -32.83 -11.55 -39.08
CA GLU A 309 -33.66 -11.29 -40.23
C GLU A 309 -33.08 -10.27 -41.21
N TYR A 310 -32.14 -9.44 -40.75
CA TYR A 310 -31.50 -8.40 -41.58
C TYR A 310 -30.11 -8.82 -42.09
N LEU A 311 -29.65 -10.03 -41.75
CA LEU A 311 -28.39 -10.56 -42.24
C LEU A 311 -28.55 -11.18 -43.63
N THR A 312 -27.53 -11.08 -44.45
CA THR A 312 -27.46 -11.81 -45.72
C THR A 312 -27.46 -13.33 -45.48
N GLU A 313 -27.83 -14.12 -46.49
CA GLU A 313 -27.81 -15.59 -46.35
C GLU A 313 -26.47 -16.17 -45.95
N GLU A 314 -25.37 -15.56 -46.38
CA GLU A 314 -24.02 -15.97 -46.05
C GLU A 314 -23.68 -15.65 -44.58
N GLU A 315 -24.09 -14.48 -44.11
CA GLU A 315 -23.95 -14.06 -42.71
C GLU A 315 -24.87 -14.90 -41.83
N GLN A 316 -26.07 -15.24 -42.23
CA GLN A 316 -26.98 -16.12 -41.52
C GLN A 316 -26.40 -17.52 -41.38
N LYS A 317 -25.78 -18.07 -42.41
CA LYS A 317 -25.08 -19.38 -42.37
C LYS A 317 -23.87 -19.34 -41.43
N SER A 318 -23.08 -18.30 -41.51
CA SER A 318 -21.94 -18.08 -40.64
C SER A 318 -22.38 -17.96 -39.18
N TYR A 319 -23.42 -17.17 -38.91
CA TYR A 319 -23.99 -16.99 -37.58
C TYR A 319 -24.57 -18.29 -37.01
N TYR A 320 -25.25 -19.07 -37.84
CA TYR A 320 -25.82 -20.36 -37.47
C TYR A 320 -24.75 -21.40 -37.17
N SER A 321 -23.68 -21.41 -37.95
CA SER A 321 -22.49 -22.25 -37.69
C SER A 321 -21.82 -21.86 -36.37
N PHE A 322 -21.67 -20.58 -36.12
CA PHE A 322 -21.12 -20.06 -34.86
C PHE A 322 -21.99 -20.46 -33.65
N MET A 323 -23.31 -20.30 -33.72
CA MET A 323 -24.23 -20.66 -32.65
C MET A 323 -24.24 -22.18 -32.38
N ASN A 324 -24.13 -23.00 -33.42
CA ASN A 324 -24.09 -24.47 -33.28
C ASN A 324 -22.77 -24.99 -32.73
N THR A 325 -21.67 -24.29 -32.95
CA THR A 325 -20.34 -24.67 -32.46
C THR A 325 -20.03 -24.09 -31.08
N THR A 326 -20.74 -23.04 -30.67
CA THR A 326 -20.53 -22.38 -29.38
C THR A 326 -21.46 -23.01 -28.34
N LYS A 327 -20.89 -23.76 -27.39
CA LYS A 327 -21.67 -24.21 -26.22
C LYS A 327 -21.95 -23.01 -25.34
N ILE A 328 -23.20 -22.55 -25.33
CA ILE A 328 -23.67 -21.48 -24.44
C ILE A 328 -23.96 -22.11 -23.09
N ALA A 329 -23.18 -21.81 -22.08
CA ALA A 329 -23.54 -22.11 -20.71
C ALA A 329 -24.41 -20.98 -20.16
N ILE A 330 -25.65 -21.26 -19.86
CA ILE A 330 -26.54 -20.37 -19.13
C ILE A 330 -26.26 -20.59 -17.65
N PHE A 331 -25.66 -19.58 -17.01
CA PHE A 331 -25.53 -19.57 -15.55
C PHE A 331 -26.69 -18.75 -15.01
N GLU A 332 -27.58 -19.37 -14.29
CA GLU A 332 -28.48 -18.67 -13.38
C GLU A 332 -27.61 -18.21 -12.20
N ASP A 333 -27.38 -16.92 -12.10
CA ASP A 333 -26.91 -16.30 -10.88
C ASP A 333 -28.05 -16.44 -9.87
N SER A 334 -28.04 -17.50 -9.09
CA SER A 334 -28.85 -17.58 -7.89
C SER A 334 -28.33 -16.52 -6.93
N ALA A 335 -29.10 -15.46 -6.76
CA ALA A 335 -28.89 -14.35 -5.85
C ALA A 335 -28.71 -14.82 -4.40
#